data_91697f4ef291c31ebf399f6db9a7dbdc
#
_entry.id   91697f4ef291c31ebf399f6db9a7dbdc
#
_cell.length_a   1.000
_cell.length_b   1.000
_cell.length_c   1.000
_cell.angle_alpha   90.00
_cell.angle_beta   90.00
_cell.angle_gamma   90.00
#
_symmetry.space_group_name_H-M   'P 1'
#
loop_
_entity.id
_entity.type
_entity.pdbx_description
1 polymer ?
#
loop_
_entity_poly.entity_id
_entity_poly.type
_entity_poly.pdbx_seq_one_letter_code
_entity_poly.pdbx_strand_id
1 'polypeptide(L)'
;MALTTLNIKEPGLNVLPPGVERYVVEGGGLTGIQILPDDEIEIINNEGNQICEVSVFNKDGKSELAILSLKEIRDNSEIKKILLKKDETSLQALLQLKKRKLNIEKSKSSVIFDKETKAGESIKLKSKDKCYCIFAAPGNQMMVHEQNPSTELTIMVTRAEIKREKEFTIIPD
;
A
#
# COMPACT_ATOMS: atom_id res chain seq x y z
N MET A 1 -6.60 4.54 18.05
CA MET A 1 -6.78 3.85 18.29
C MET A 1 -6.84 3.15 19.09
N ALA A 2 -6.85 3.31 19.39
CA ALA A 2 -6.74 2.64 20.03
C ALA A 2 -6.90 1.65 20.47
N LEU A 3 -6.96 1.42 20.81
CA LEU A 3 -7.01 0.59 21.26
C LEU A 3 -7.32 -0.37 21.43
N THR A 4 -7.56 -0.23 21.05
CA THR A 4 -7.89 -1.27 21.29
C THR A 4 -7.44 -2.35 21.92
N THR A 5 -7.59 -2.28 22.65
CA THR A 5 -6.87 -2.83 23.58
C THR A 5 -7.30 -4.11 24.23
N LEU A 6 -8.44 -4.41 24.38
CA LEU A 6 -8.87 -5.68 24.87
C LEU A 6 -9.27 -6.56 23.75
N ASN A 7 -8.32 -6.91 22.96
CA ASN A 7 -8.56 -7.85 21.91
C ASN A 7 -8.07 -9.20 22.38
N ILE A 8 -8.96 -9.94 23.02
CA ILE A 8 -8.64 -11.31 23.43
C ILE A 8 -8.59 -12.16 22.18
N LYS A 9 -7.37 -12.48 21.78
CA LYS A 9 -7.14 -13.31 20.58
C LYS A 9 -7.08 -14.77 20.98
N GLU A 10 -7.89 -15.56 20.33
CA GLU A 10 -7.82 -17.00 20.50
C GLU A 10 -6.79 -17.58 19.55
N PRO A 11 -6.11 -18.67 19.95
CA PRO A 11 -5.09 -19.29 19.12
C PRO A 11 -5.62 -19.67 17.73
N GLY A 12 -4.90 -19.23 16.70
CA GLY A 12 -5.20 -19.59 15.32
C GLY A 12 -6.30 -18.80 14.63
N LEU A 13 -7.10 -17.99 15.35
CA LEU A 13 -8.22 -17.30 14.74
C LEU A 13 -7.87 -15.97 14.08
N ASN A 14 -6.94 -15.24 14.65
CA ASN A 14 -6.57 -13.91 14.13
C ASN A 14 -5.12 -13.81 13.67
N VAL A 15 -4.45 -14.93 13.58
CA VAL A 15 -3.06 -14.99 13.16
C VAL A 15 -3.01 -15.17 11.65
N LEU A 16 -2.26 -14.30 10.96
CA LEU A 16 -2.06 -14.42 9.53
C LEU A 16 -1.18 -15.66 9.24
N PRO A 17 -1.41 -16.31 8.09
CA PRO A 17 -0.51 -17.41 7.68
C PRO A 17 0.94 -16.92 7.58
N PRO A 18 1.94 -17.81 7.78
CA PRO A 18 3.33 -17.43 7.60
C PRO A 18 3.57 -16.82 6.21
N GLY A 19 4.31 -15.74 6.16
CA GLY A 19 4.60 -15.05 4.91
C GLY A 19 3.52 -14.10 4.44
N VAL A 20 2.40 -13.99 5.15
CA VAL A 20 1.34 -13.03 4.85
C VAL A 20 1.43 -11.86 5.82
N GLU A 21 1.50 -10.65 5.28
CA GLU A 21 1.57 -9.42 6.06
C GLU A 21 0.38 -8.53 5.73
N ARG A 22 -0.10 -7.83 6.72
CA ARG A 22 -1.22 -6.92 6.57
C ARG A 22 -0.81 -5.51 6.95
N TYR A 23 -1.08 -4.56 6.06
CA TYR A 23 -0.82 -3.15 6.29
C TYR A 23 -2.10 -2.36 6.06
N VAL A 24 -2.23 -1.26 6.78
CA VAL A 24 -3.38 -0.37 6.64
C VAL A 24 -2.89 0.97 6.11
N VAL A 25 -3.61 1.49 5.12
CA VAL A 25 -3.42 2.86 4.63
C VAL A 25 -4.59 3.67 5.17
N GLU A 26 -4.33 4.53 6.12
CA GLU A 26 -5.38 5.35 6.71
C GLU A 26 -5.93 6.36 5.70
N GLY A 27 -7.22 6.69 5.82
CA GLY A 27 -7.82 7.71 4.98
C GLY A 27 -7.09 9.04 5.12
N GLY A 28 -6.69 9.62 4.00
CA GLY A 28 -5.88 10.83 3.96
C GLY A 28 -4.41 10.60 4.25
N GLY A 29 -3.98 9.35 4.41
CA GLY A 29 -2.60 8.99 4.71
C GLY A 29 -1.91 8.20 3.61
N LEU A 30 -0.71 7.75 3.90
CA LEU A 30 0.07 6.91 3.01
C LEU A 30 0.85 5.86 3.80
N THR A 31 1.23 4.78 3.11
CA THR A 31 2.02 3.69 3.67
C THR A 31 3.05 3.24 2.63
N GLY A 32 4.30 3.11 3.06
CA GLY A 32 5.37 2.60 2.20
C GLY A 32 5.73 1.18 2.58
N ILE A 33 5.88 0.31 1.58
CA ILE A 33 6.21 -1.10 1.78
C ILE A 33 7.31 -1.52 0.81
N GLN A 34 8.32 -2.20 1.34
CA GLN A 34 9.32 -2.84 0.49
C GLN A 34 8.77 -4.16 -0.03
N ILE A 35 8.82 -4.35 -1.33
CA ILE A 35 8.31 -5.52 -2.02
C ILE A 35 9.49 -6.25 -2.69
N LEU A 36 9.51 -7.56 -2.58
CA LEU A 36 10.54 -8.41 -3.15
C LEU A 36 10.03 -9.10 -4.42
N PRO A 37 10.93 -9.65 -5.26
CA PRO A 37 10.50 -10.33 -6.48
C PRO A 37 9.49 -11.44 -6.19
N ASP A 38 8.48 -11.53 -7.02
CA ASP A 38 7.37 -12.50 -6.96
C ASP A 38 6.44 -12.37 -5.77
N ASP A 39 6.61 -11.37 -4.91
CA ASP A 39 5.63 -11.07 -3.87
C ASP A 39 4.29 -10.70 -4.50
N GLU A 40 3.22 -11.15 -3.87
CA GLU A 40 1.86 -10.81 -4.29
C GLU A 40 1.28 -9.75 -3.37
N ILE A 41 0.61 -8.77 -3.97
CA ILE A 41 0.00 -7.66 -3.25
C ILE A 41 -1.49 -7.67 -3.56
N GLU A 42 -2.31 -7.61 -2.53
CA GLU A 42 -3.74 -7.38 -2.70
C GLU A 42 -4.11 -6.07 -2.03
N ILE A 43 -4.70 -5.16 -2.80
CA ILE A 43 -5.17 -3.88 -2.30
C ILE A 43 -6.68 -3.97 -2.16
N ILE A 44 -7.17 -3.82 -0.93
CA ILE A 44 -8.59 -4.00 -0.61
C ILE A 44 -9.20 -2.66 -0.25
N ASN A 45 -10.30 -2.33 -0.91
CA ASN A 45 -11.07 -1.11 -0.63
C ASN A 45 -12.10 -1.46 0.43
N ASN A 46 -11.76 -1.24 1.70
CA ASN A 46 -12.57 -1.73 2.82
C ASN A 46 -14.00 -1.20 2.80
N GLU A 47 -14.17 0.08 2.57
CA GLU A 47 -15.49 0.72 2.61
C GLU A 47 -16.02 1.11 1.23
N GLY A 48 -15.19 0.97 0.21
CA GLY A 48 -15.53 1.39 -1.14
C GLY A 48 -15.34 2.89 -1.35
N ASN A 49 -15.53 3.32 -2.58
CA ASN A 49 -15.49 4.73 -2.99
C ASN A 49 -14.17 5.46 -2.71
N GLN A 50 -13.10 4.74 -2.40
CA GLN A 50 -11.80 5.31 -2.11
C GLN A 50 -10.82 5.03 -3.24
N ILE A 51 -10.21 6.05 -3.79
CA ILE A 51 -9.14 5.86 -4.75
C ILE A 51 -7.85 5.51 -4.02
N CYS A 52 -6.95 4.83 -4.70
CA CYS A 52 -5.62 4.52 -4.21
C CYS A 52 -4.60 5.04 -5.22
N GLU A 53 -3.72 5.92 -4.80
CA GLU A 53 -2.59 6.33 -5.64
C GLU A 53 -1.37 5.49 -5.26
N VAL A 54 -0.73 4.89 -6.27
CA VAL A 54 0.40 3.99 -6.07
C VAL A 54 1.61 4.51 -6.81
N SER A 55 2.72 4.63 -6.10
CA SER A 55 4.04 4.88 -6.68
C SER A 55 4.93 3.68 -6.46
N VAL A 56 5.75 3.36 -7.46
CA VAL A 56 6.69 2.25 -7.41
C VAL A 56 8.07 2.76 -7.74
N PHE A 57 9.04 2.47 -6.87
CA PHE A 57 10.44 2.87 -7.06
C PHE A 57 11.31 1.62 -7.14
N ASN A 58 12.18 1.57 -8.13
CA ASN A 58 13.13 0.48 -8.29
C ASN A 58 14.29 0.61 -7.27
N LYS A 59 15.20 -0.34 -7.30
CA LYS A 59 16.36 -0.37 -6.39
C LYS A 59 17.27 0.87 -6.52
N ASP A 60 17.21 1.57 -7.64
CA ASP A 60 17.99 2.80 -7.85
C ASP A 60 17.22 4.05 -7.41
N GLY A 61 16.04 3.89 -6.86
CA GLY A 61 15.19 4.99 -6.37
C GLY A 61 14.42 5.70 -7.47
N LYS A 62 14.39 5.14 -8.67
CA LYS A 62 13.66 5.71 -9.80
C LYS A 62 12.27 5.12 -9.93
N SER A 63 11.34 5.93 -10.40
CA SER A 63 9.97 5.50 -10.63
C SER A 63 9.90 4.43 -11.73
N GLU A 64 9.27 3.30 -11.42
CA GLU A 64 9.13 2.20 -12.37
C GLU A 64 7.87 1.39 -12.09
N LEU A 65 6.75 1.93 -12.54
CA LEU A 65 5.43 1.30 -12.33
C LEU A 65 5.28 -0.05 -13.01
N ALA A 66 6.06 -0.29 -14.05
CA ALA A 66 6.01 -1.56 -14.79
C ALA A 66 6.39 -2.77 -13.93
N ILE A 67 7.09 -2.59 -12.82
CA ILE A 67 7.42 -3.68 -11.89
C ILE A 67 6.13 -4.35 -11.38
N LEU A 68 5.07 -3.57 -11.17
CA LEU A 68 3.76 -4.08 -10.78
C LEU A 68 2.76 -4.14 -11.95
N SER A 69 3.24 -3.99 -13.17
CA SER A 69 2.38 -3.95 -14.37
C SER A 69 1.34 -2.83 -14.34
N LEU A 70 1.67 -1.73 -13.69
CA LEU A 70 0.81 -0.56 -13.60
C LEU A 70 1.16 0.46 -14.67
N LYS A 71 0.16 1.24 -15.08
CA LYS A 71 0.34 2.32 -16.06
C LYS A 71 0.57 3.65 -15.37
N GLU A 72 1.41 4.49 -15.97
CA GLU A 72 1.62 5.85 -15.49
C GLU A 72 0.40 6.71 -15.84
N ILE A 73 -0.29 7.21 -14.82
CA ILE A 73 -1.51 8.01 -14.99
C ILE A 73 -1.33 9.42 -14.43
N ARG A 74 -0.56 9.56 -13.36
CA ARG A 74 -0.39 10.84 -12.66
C ARG A 74 1.07 11.10 -12.29
N ASP A 75 1.34 12.33 -11.87
CA ASP A 75 2.65 12.80 -11.41
C ASP A 75 2.77 12.76 -9.87
N ASN A 76 2.17 11.78 -9.21
CA ASN A 76 2.16 11.65 -7.75
C ASN A 76 1.53 12.84 -7.03
N SER A 77 0.58 13.49 -7.63
CA SER A 77 0.00 14.72 -7.09
C SER A 77 -0.61 14.56 -5.71
N GLU A 78 -1.30 13.45 -5.48
CA GLU A 78 -1.96 13.20 -4.19
C GLU A 78 -0.97 12.78 -3.11
N ILE A 79 0.01 11.95 -3.47
CA ILE A 79 1.08 11.55 -2.55
C ILE A 79 1.88 12.78 -2.13
N LYS A 80 2.22 13.65 -3.07
CA LYS A 80 2.95 14.89 -2.76
C LYS A 80 2.16 15.80 -1.84
N LYS A 81 0.84 15.92 -2.05
CA LYS A 81 -0.03 16.70 -1.16
C LYS A 81 0.01 16.17 0.27
N ILE A 82 -0.05 14.86 0.44
CA ILE A 82 0.02 14.26 1.77
C ILE A 82 1.37 14.54 2.42
N LEU A 83 2.46 14.41 1.68
CA LEU A 83 3.80 14.67 2.18
C LEU A 83 4.01 16.13 2.59
N LEU A 84 3.29 17.06 1.97
CA LEU A 84 3.39 18.49 2.28
C LEU A 84 2.58 18.93 3.50
N LYS A 85 1.81 18.06 4.10
CA LYS A 85 1.02 18.38 5.30
C LYS A 85 1.87 18.75 6.52
N LYS A 86 3.13 18.39 6.53
CA LYS A 86 4.09 18.69 7.61
C LYS A 86 3.68 18.18 8.99
N ASP A 87 2.79 17.21 9.06
CA ASP A 87 2.51 16.50 10.29
C ASP A 87 3.63 15.48 10.59
N GLU A 88 3.59 14.86 11.76
CA GLU A 88 4.61 13.92 12.19
C GLU A 88 4.76 12.74 11.22
N THR A 89 3.65 12.19 10.76
CA THR A 89 3.63 11.07 9.83
C THR A 89 4.26 11.45 8.48
N SER A 90 3.92 12.62 7.97
CA SER A 90 4.49 13.13 6.71
C SER A 90 5.99 13.37 6.82
N LEU A 91 6.45 13.93 7.92
CA LEU A 91 7.87 14.18 8.15
C LEU A 91 8.65 12.87 8.22
N GLN A 92 8.12 11.86 8.90
CA GLN A 92 8.74 10.54 8.96
C GLN A 92 8.80 9.88 7.58
N ALA A 93 7.73 10.02 6.79
CA ALA A 93 7.70 9.50 5.42
C ALA A 93 8.76 10.16 4.56
N LEU A 94 8.90 11.49 4.64
CA LEU A 94 9.93 12.22 3.91
C LEU A 94 11.34 11.78 4.30
N LEU A 95 11.58 11.53 5.58
CA LEU A 95 12.86 11.01 6.05
C LEU A 95 13.17 9.64 5.46
N GLN A 96 12.18 8.75 5.40
CA GLN A 96 12.36 7.43 4.80
C GLN A 96 12.64 7.50 3.32
N LEU A 97 11.95 8.37 2.60
CA LEU A 97 12.20 8.59 1.17
C LEU A 97 13.62 9.06 0.93
N LYS A 98 14.07 10.02 1.72
CA LYS A 98 15.41 10.58 1.62
C LYS A 98 16.48 9.55 1.98
N LYS A 99 16.27 8.81 3.05
CA LYS A 99 17.18 7.76 3.51
C LYS A 99 17.37 6.67 2.46
N ARG A 100 16.30 6.31 1.74
CA ARG A 100 16.33 5.29 0.70
C ARG A 100 16.62 5.85 -0.68
N LYS A 101 16.84 7.16 -0.78
CA LYS A 101 17.15 7.87 -2.04
C LYS A 101 16.05 7.68 -3.10
N LEU A 102 14.80 7.69 -2.70
CA LEU A 102 13.67 7.61 -3.60
C LEU A 102 13.34 8.99 -4.16
N ASN A 103 13.31 9.12 -5.47
CA ASN A 103 13.09 10.41 -6.12
C ASN A 103 11.59 10.66 -6.36
N ILE A 104 10.93 11.23 -5.36
CA ILE A 104 9.50 11.50 -5.43
C ILE A 104 9.16 12.63 -6.43
N GLU A 105 10.07 13.59 -6.62
CA GLU A 105 9.82 14.75 -7.47
C GLU A 105 9.61 14.35 -8.94
N LYS A 106 10.37 13.38 -9.41
CA LYS A 106 10.31 12.91 -10.79
C LYS A 106 9.48 11.64 -10.94
N SER A 107 8.76 11.23 -9.90
CA SER A 107 8.05 9.98 -9.94
C SER A 107 6.68 10.11 -10.61
N LYS A 108 6.23 8.98 -11.13
CA LYS A 108 4.90 8.82 -11.69
C LYS A 108 4.08 7.91 -10.79
N SER A 109 2.79 7.94 -10.94
CA SER A 109 1.89 7.10 -10.17
C SER A 109 0.78 6.52 -11.01
N SER A 110 0.15 5.49 -10.48
CA SER A 110 -1.05 4.90 -11.01
C SER A 110 -2.18 5.11 -10.02
N VAL A 111 -3.40 5.18 -10.52
CA VAL A 111 -4.59 5.31 -9.67
C VAL A 111 -5.41 4.03 -9.80
N ILE A 112 -5.70 3.43 -8.66
CA ILE A 112 -6.50 2.22 -8.54
C ILE A 112 -7.79 2.58 -7.85
N PHE A 113 -8.88 1.96 -8.27
CA PHE A 113 -10.23 2.24 -7.78
C PHE A 113 -10.77 3.59 -8.23
N ASP A 114 -12.07 3.74 -8.11
CA ASP A 114 -12.80 4.96 -8.45
C ASP A 114 -13.91 5.20 -7.43
N LYS A 115 -14.72 6.21 -7.69
CA LYS A 115 -15.82 6.57 -6.79
C LYS A 115 -16.94 5.54 -6.74
N GLU A 116 -16.98 4.61 -7.69
CA GLU A 116 -18.01 3.58 -7.79
C GLU A 116 -17.54 2.23 -7.25
N THR A 117 -16.29 2.14 -6.83
CA THR A 117 -15.74 0.92 -6.24
C THR A 117 -16.54 0.52 -5.01
N LYS A 118 -16.96 -0.72 -4.95
CA LYS A 118 -17.76 -1.23 -3.84
C LYS A 118 -16.91 -1.65 -2.65
N ALA A 119 -17.51 -1.67 -1.49
CA ALA A 119 -16.86 -2.15 -0.29
C ALA A 119 -16.37 -3.58 -0.47
N GLY A 120 -15.12 -3.83 -0.12
CA GLY A 120 -14.50 -5.14 -0.22
C GLY A 120 -13.92 -5.49 -1.58
N GLU A 121 -14.09 -4.65 -2.59
CA GLU A 121 -13.43 -4.88 -3.87
C GLU A 121 -11.91 -4.80 -3.71
N SER A 122 -11.20 -5.64 -4.44
CA SER A 122 -9.76 -5.70 -4.35
C SER A 122 -9.11 -5.85 -5.72
N ILE A 123 -7.83 -5.51 -5.77
CA ILE A 123 -6.98 -5.68 -6.94
C ILE A 123 -5.74 -6.44 -6.50
N LYS A 124 -5.33 -7.43 -7.29
CA LYS A 124 -4.13 -8.22 -7.02
C LYS A 124 -3.03 -7.87 -8.00
N LEU A 125 -1.84 -7.68 -7.46
CA LEU A 125 -0.65 -7.36 -8.23
C LEU A 125 0.47 -8.32 -7.84
N LYS A 126 1.37 -8.58 -8.77
CA LYS A 126 2.54 -9.40 -8.52
C LYS A 126 3.78 -8.63 -8.92
N SER A 127 4.78 -8.61 -8.05
CA SER A 127 6.01 -7.87 -8.31
C SER A 127 6.98 -8.68 -9.16
N LYS A 128 7.52 -8.03 -10.18
CA LYS A 128 8.51 -8.64 -11.08
C LYS A 128 9.93 -8.47 -10.55
N ASP A 129 10.14 -7.52 -9.66
CA ASP A 129 11.47 -7.21 -9.12
C ASP A 129 11.35 -6.56 -7.76
N LYS A 130 12.47 -6.40 -7.07
CA LYS A 130 12.51 -5.67 -5.80
C LYS A 130 12.13 -4.21 -6.04
N CYS A 131 11.24 -3.69 -5.21
CA CYS A 131 10.81 -2.31 -5.31
C CYS A 131 10.33 -1.76 -3.97
N TYR A 132 10.13 -0.45 -3.93
CA TYR A 132 9.46 0.21 -2.81
C TYR A 132 8.18 0.79 -3.33
N CYS A 133 7.06 0.43 -2.71
CA CYS A 133 5.75 0.91 -3.11
C CYS A 133 5.22 1.90 -2.08
N ILE A 134 4.66 2.99 -2.55
CA ILE A 134 3.95 3.94 -1.70
C ILE A 134 2.49 3.90 -2.11
N PHE A 135 1.63 3.63 -1.14
CA PHE A 135 0.19 3.58 -1.31
C PHE A 135 -0.43 4.74 -0.55
N ALA A 136 -1.27 5.51 -1.20
CA ALA A 136 -1.96 6.63 -0.58
C ALA A 136 -3.47 6.48 -0.75
N ALA A 137 -4.21 6.86 0.29
CA ALA A 137 -5.66 6.94 0.28
C ALA A 137 -6.06 8.42 0.36
N PRO A 138 -5.96 9.16 -0.75
CA PRO A 138 -6.17 10.61 -0.73
C PRO A 138 -7.62 10.96 -0.43
N GLY A 139 -7.82 12.16 0.10
CA GLY A 139 -9.15 12.70 0.29
C GLY A 139 -9.83 12.98 -1.05
N ASN A 140 -11.11 12.73 -1.11
CA ASN A 140 -11.91 13.08 -2.28
C ASN A 140 -12.23 14.56 -2.26
N GLN A 141 -12.33 15.17 -3.45
CA GLN A 141 -12.86 16.51 -3.54
C GLN A 141 -14.32 16.51 -3.10
N MET A 142 -14.61 17.26 -2.02
CA MET A 142 -15.97 17.37 -1.54
C MET A 142 -16.64 18.61 -2.14
N MET A 143 -17.79 18.39 -2.76
CA MET A 143 -18.69 19.48 -3.12
C MET A 143 -19.41 19.96 -1.85
N VAL A 144 -19.94 21.17 -1.85
CA VAL A 144 -20.55 21.79 -0.67
C VAL A 144 -21.62 20.94 0.00
N HIS A 145 -22.23 20.02 -0.73
CA HIS A 145 -23.31 19.17 -0.24
C HIS A 145 -22.93 17.69 -0.10
N GLU A 146 -21.67 17.34 -0.36
CA GLU A 146 -21.23 15.96 -0.29
C GLU A 146 -20.36 15.74 0.95
N GLN A 147 -20.67 14.69 1.70
CA GLN A 147 -19.78 14.19 2.73
C GLN A 147 -19.14 12.93 2.19
N ASN A 148 -17.92 13.06 1.74
CA ASN A 148 -17.21 11.93 1.19
C ASN A 148 -15.80 11.87 1.82
N PRO A 149 -15.72 11.51 3.11
CA PRO A 149 -14.44 11.46 3.79
C PRO A 149 -13.56 10.36 3.18
N SER A 150 -12.26 10.55 3.27
CA SER A 150 -11.33 9.51 2.90
C SER A 150 -11.46 8.32 3.86
N THR A 151 -11.34 7.12 3.30
CA THR A 151 -11.46 5.88 4.06
C THR A 151 -10.18 5.05 3.94
N GLU A 152 -10.05 4.05 4.79
CA GLU A 152 -8.84 3.24 4.80
C GLU A 152 -8.83 2.19 3.70
N LEU A 153 -7.62 1.79 3.32
CA LEU A 153 -7.36 0.68 2.43
C LEU A 153 -6.54 -0.36 3.18
N THR A 154 -6.72 -1.62 2.83
CA THR A 154 -5.89 -2.69 3.39
C THR A 154 -4.98 -3.24 2.30
N ILE A 155 -3.71 -3.42 2.64
CA ILE A 155 -2.72 -4.02 1.74
C ILE A 155 -2.30 -5.36 2.34
N MET A 156 -2.59 -6.43 1.62
CA MET A 156 -2.14 -7.77 2.01
C MET A 156 -0.95 -8.13 1.14
N VAL A 157 0.17 -8.50 1.77
CA VAL A 157 1.37 -8.91 1.04
C VAL A 157 1.65 -10.37 1.35
N THR A 158 1.73 -11.18 0.31
CA THR A 158 2.13 -12.58 0.43
C THR A 158 3.55 -12.72 -0.07
N ARG A 159 4.47 -13.02 0.83
CA ARG A 159 5.90 -13.10 0.53
C ARG A 159 6.23 -14.41 -0.17
N ALA A 160 6.75 -14.31 -1.37
CA ALA A 160 7.09 -15.48 -2.19
C ALA A 160 8.23 -16.29 -1.57
N GLU A 161 9.22 -15.62 -1.02
CA GLU A 161 10.39 -16.28 -0.42
C GLU A 161 9.99 -17.21 0.73
N ILE A 162 9.15 -16.75 1.63
CA ILE A 162 8.69 -17.54 2.77
C ILE A 162 7.81 -18.69 2.30
N LYS A 163 7.00 -18.48 1.27
CA LYS A 163 6.19 -19.52 0.66
C LYS A 163 7.07 -20.64 0.08
N ARG A 164 8.17 -20.27 -0.58
CA ARG A 164 9.12 -21.25 -1.12
C ARG A 164 9.81 -22.04 -0.02
N GLU A 165 10.27 -21.37 1.03
CA GLU A 165 10.88 -22.04 2.18
C GLU A 165 9.92 -23.04 2.80
N LYS A 166 8.66 -22.68 2.92
CA LYS A 166 7.64 -23.56 3.46
C LYS A 166 7.41 -24.79 2.58
N GLU A 167 7.48 -24.62 1.27
CA GLU A 167 7.36 -25.74 0.32
C GLU A 167 8.57 -26.69 0.42
N PHE A 168 9.75 -26.15 0.67
CA PHE A 168 10.97 -26.96 0.81
C PHE A 168 11.09 -27.61 2.18
N THR A 169 10.47 -27.09 3.21
CA THR A 169 10.55 -27.64 4.56
C THR A 169 9.54 -28.75 4.81
N ILE A 170 8.59 -28.97 3.93
CA ILE A 170 7.72 -30.13 3.98
C ILE A 170 8.45 -31.29 3.34
N ILE A 171 9.47 -31.78 4.02
CA ILE A 171 10.17 -32.95 3.56
C ILE A 171 9.75 -34.11 4.47
N PRO A 172 9.13 -35.13 3.94
CA PRO A 172 8.83 -36.30 4.73
C PRO A 172 10.14 -36.98 5.16
N ASP A 173 10.20 -37.31 6.37
CA ASP A 173 11.34 -38.06 6.93
C ASP A 173 11.45 -39.46 6.35
#